data_603dbaf7dcc170a35049bfbe56c805fa
#
_entry.id   603dbaf7dcc170a35049bfbe56c805fa
#
_cell.length_a   1.000
_cell.length_b   1.000
_cell.length_c   1.000
_cell.angle_alpha   90.00
_cell.angle_beta   90.00
_cell.angle_gamma   90.00
#
_symmetry.space_group_name_H-M   'P 1'
#
loop_
_entity.id
_entity.type
_entity.pdbx_description
1 polymer ?
#
loop_
_entity_poly.entity_id
_entity_poly.type
_entity_poly.pdbx_seq_one_letter_code
_entity_poly.pdbx_strand_id
1 'polypeptide(L)'
;LWFSQHANIQWYPKGGGYPAVHCERDRIEYCQRALVWMLYLTDTPGGGTAFPHQEVIIPCEKGKLIVWPSDMTHMHHGVVSSTHEKMIFTGWIDFVNPPKE
;
A
#
# COMPACT_ATOMS: atom_id res chain seq x y z
N LEU A 1 -17.21 -6.73 -3.91
CA LEU A 1 -16.00 -6.34 -3.19
C LEU A 1 -16.33 -6.00 -1.75
N TRP A 2 -15.44 -6.36 -0.85
CA TRP A 2 -15.59 -6.08 0.57
C TRP A 2 -14.22 -5.81 1.21
N PHE A 3 -14.21 -5.03 2.27
CA PHE A 3 -12.96 -4.80 3.00
C PHE A 3 -12.45 -6.10 3.61
N SER A 4 -11.15 -6.37 3.44
CA SER A 4 -10.49 -7.45 4.13
C SER A 4 -10.55 -7.21 5.64
N GLN A 5 -10.66 -8.29 6.41
CA GLN A 5 -10.56 -8.23 7.86
C GLN A 5 -9.15 -7.90 8.34
N HIS A 6 -8.16 -8.00 7.45
CA HIS A 6 -6.76 -7.74 7.77
C HIS A 6 -6.38 -6.33 7.34
N ALA A 7 -5.96 -5.55 8.31
CA ALA A 7 -5.36 -4.23 8.11
C ALA A 7 -4.30 -4.04 9.19
N ASN A 8 -3.30 -3.23 8.92
CA ASN A 8 -2.24 -3.01 9.89
C ASN A 8 -1.69 -1.58 9.82
N ILE A 9 -1.15 -1.16 10.95
CA ILE A 9 -0.38 0.07 11.06
C ILE A 9 1.09 -0.33 10.99
N GLN A 10 1.83 0.33 10.09
CA GLN A 10 3.26 0.11 9.91
C GLN A 10 3.99 1.39 10.27
N TRP A 11 4.98 1.27 11.14
CA TRP A 11 5.86 2.36 11.52
C TRP A 11 7.29 2.07 11.05
N TYR A 12 7.89 3.09 10.46
CA TYR A 12 9.27 3.03 9.98
C TYR A 12 10.07 4.18 10.58
N PRO A 13 11.20 3.89 11.22
CA PRO A 13 12.12 4.96 11.65
C PRO A 13 12.79 5.61 10.45
N LYS A 14 13.53 6.68 10.69
CA LYS A 14 14.42 7.25 9.67
C LYS A 14 15.29 6.16 9.06
N GLY A 15 15.36 6.11 7.73
CA GLY A 15 16.14 5.10 7.01
C GLY A 15 15.49 3.72 6.95
N GLY A 16 14.36 3.52 7.61
CA GLY A 16 13.60 2.28 7.55
C GLY A 16 12.51 2.34 6.48
N GLY A 17 12.06 1.19 6.03
CA GLY A 17 11.00 1.13 5.04
C GLY A 17 10.90 -0.23 4.38
N TYR A 18 10.08 -0.29 3.35
CA TYR A 18 9.89 -1.49 2.54
C TYR A 18 10.23 -1.16 1.07
N PRO A 19 11.54 -1.17 0.73
CA PRO A 19 11.97 -0.73 -0.60
C PRO A 19 11.85 -1.79 -1.70
N ALA A 20 11.49 -3.03 -1.36
CA ALA A 20 11.34 -4.09 -2.35
C ALA A 20 10.14 -3.83 -3.26
N VAL A 21 10.36 -3.85 -4.57
CA VAL A 21 9.28 -3.70 -5.57
C VAL A 21 8.42 -4.96 -5.56
N HIS A 22 7.12 -4.79 -5.40
CA HIS A 22 6.18 -5.91 -5.28
C HIS A 22 4.77 -5.50 -5.71
N CYS A 23 3.89 -6.50 -5.82
CA CYS A 23 2.45 -6.29 -5.87
C CYS A 23 1.78 -7.15 -4.78
N GLU A 24 0.50 -6.88 -4.50
CA GLU A 24 -0.18 -7.52 -3.37
C GLU A 24 -0.82 -8.85 -3.73
N ARG A 25 -1.02 -9.13 -5.00
CA ARG A 25 -1.59 -10.39 -5.49
C ARG A 25 -0.53 -11.19 -6.25
N ASP A 26 0.50 -11.59 -5.51
CA ASP A 26 1.68 -12.25 -6.06
C ASP A 26 1.69 -13.77 -5.86
N ARG A 27 0.66 -14.33 -5.19
CA ARG A 27 0.57 -15.77 -4.88
C ARG A 27 -0.89 -16.17 -4.65
N ILE A 28 -1.12 -17.49 -4.62
CA ILE A 28 -2.46 -18.05 -4.50
C ILE A 28 -3.15 -17.61 -3.21
N GLU A 29 -2.43 -17.53 -2.09
CA GLU A 29 -2.99 -17.12 -0.79
C GLU A 29 -3.58 -15.72 -0.81
N TYR A 30 -3.19 -14.89 -1.76
CA TYR A 30 -3.64 -13.50 -1.88
C TYR A 30 -4.43 -13.22 -3.15
N CYS A 31 -4.89 -14.27 -3.84
CA CYS A 31 -5.59 -14.11 -5.12
C CYS A 31 -6.92 -13.36 -5.01
N GLN A 32 -7.53 -13.33 -3.82
CA GLN A 32 -8.77 -12.59 -3.58
C GLN A 32 -8.59 -11.07 -3.45
N ARG A 33 -7.36 -10.58 -3.27
CA ARG A 33 -7.09 -9.14 -3.15
C ARG A 33 -7.35 -8.43 -4.46
N ALA A 34 -8.34 -7.53 -4.48
CA ALA A 34 -8.67 -6.74 -5.66
C ALA A 34 -7.96 -5.39 -5.65
N LEU A 35 -8.03 -4.68 -4.52
CA LEU A 35 -7.48 -3.34 -4.35
C LEU A 35 -6.69 -3.26 -3.05
N VAL A 36 -5.71 -2.36 -3.05
CA VAL A 36 -4.98 -1.94 -1.84
C VAL A 36 -5.45 -0.55 -1.49
N TRP A 37 -5.64 -0.28 -0.21
CA TRP A 37 -5.81 1.08 0.29
C TRP A 37 -4.69 1.39 1.29
N MET A 38 -4.24 2.63 1.30
CA MET A 38 -3.20 3.09 2.22
C MET A 38 -3.50 4.52 2.64
N LEU A 39 -3.53 4.73 3.95
CA LEU A 39 -3.69 6.04 4.56
C LEU A 39 -2.35 6.45 5.16
N TYR A 40 -1.82 7.59 4.73
CA TYR A 40 -0.64 8.16 5.36
C TYR A 40 -1.00 8.82 6.68
N LEU A 41 -0.29 8.45 7.74
CA LEU A 41 -0.51 8.96 9.10
C LEU A 41 0.52 10.03 9.50
N THR A 42 1.53 10.25 8.67
CA THR A 42 2.59 11.24 8.90
C THR A 42 2.85 12.05 7.64
N ASP A 43 3.41 13.25 7.82
CA ASP A 43 4.06 13.98 6.75
C ASP A 43 5.52 13.53 6.69
N THR A 44 5.89 12.78 5.65
CA THR A 44 7.22 12.22 5.53
C THR A 44 7.86 12.64 4.22
N PRO A 45 8.58 13.76 4.20
CA PRO A 45 9.29 14.21 3.00
C PRO A 45 10.24 13.12 2.48
N GLY A 46 10.15 12.84 1.18
CA GLY A 46 10.96 11.81 0.54
C GLY A 46 10.58 10.37 0.89
N GLY A 47 9.43 10.16 1.56
CA GLY A 47 9.01 8.84 2.03
C GLY A 47 7.71 8.32 1.43
N GLY A 48 7.36 8.71 0.23
CA GLY A 48 6.11 8.32 -0.43
C GLY A 48 6.08 6.88 -0.93
N THR A 49 5.17 6.62 -1.86
CA THR A 49 5.00 5.32 -2.51
C THR A 49 5.29 5.48 -4.01
N ALA A 50 6.22 4.68 -4.51
CA ALA A 50 6.62 4.72 -5.91
C ALA A 50 5.95 3.61 -6.70
N PHE A 51 5.46 3.97 -7.89
CA PHE A 51 4.87 3.07 -8.87
C PHE A 51 5.72 3.14 -10.15
N PRO A 52 6.76 2.29 -10.29
CA PRO A 52 7.70 2.40 -11.40
C PRO A 52 7.08 2.30 -12.79
N HIS A 53 6.10 1.41 -12.97
CA HIS A 53 5.43 1.25 -14.27
C HIS A 53 4.64 2.48 -14.70
N GLN A 54 4.07 3.19 -13.74
CA GLN A 54 3.33 4.43 -14.00
C GLN A 54 4.22 5.67 -13.96
N GLU A 55 5.49 5.51 -13.58
CA GLU A 55 6.44 6.61 -13.43
C GLU A 55 5.95 7.70 -12.48
N VAL A 56 5.36 7.27 -11.36
CA VAL A 56 4.75 8.16 -10.36
C VAL A 56 5.28 7.84 -8.97
N ILE A 57 5.54 8.88 -8.19
CA ILE A 57 5.77 8.80 -6.74
C ILE A 57 4.69 9.62 -6.07
N ILE A 58 3.88 8.96 -5.22
CA ILE A 58 2.87 9.65 -4.43
C ILE A 58 3.52 10.14 -3.14
N PRO A 59 3.53 11.44 -2.88
CA PRO A 59 4.13 11.97 -1.64
C PRO A 59 3.40 11.49 -0.39
N CYS A 60 4.16 11.23 0.67
CA CYS A 60 3.61 10.88 1.98
C CYS A 60 3.12 12.13 2.70
N GLU A 61 1.86 12.44 2.56
CA GLU A 61 1.19 13.57 3.21
C GLU A 61 0.12 13.04 4.17
N LYS A 62 0.19 13.46 5.41
CA LYS A 62 -0.74 13.04 6.47
C LYS A 62 -2.19 13.25 6.05
N GLY A 63 -3.01 12.22 6.21
CA GLY A 63 -4.43 12.25 5.87
C GLY A 63 -4.74 11.91 4.41
N LYS A 64 -3.73 11.72 3.56
CA LYS A 64 -3.95 11.29 2.18
C LYS A 64 -4.23 9.80 2.15
N LEU A 65 -5.33 9.43 1.49
CA LEU A 65 -5.70 8.05 1.21
C LEU A 65 -5.42 7.77 -0.26
N ILE A 66 -4.70 6.68 -0.53
CA ILE A 66 -4.49 6.20 -1.89
C ILE A 66 -5.02 4.77 -2.02
N VAL A 67 -5.55 4.46 -3.21
CA VAL A 67 -6.11 3.15 -3.55
C VAL A 67 -5.59 2.76 -4.92
N TRP A 68 -5.16 1.52 -5.07
CA TRP A 68 -4.67 1.00 -6.35
C TRP A 68 -4.96 -0.50 -6.51
N PRO A 69 -4.97 -1.01 -7.76
CA PRO A 69 -5.14 -2.44 -8.00
C PRO A 69 -4.02 -3.27 -7.38
N SER A 70 -4.38 -4.45 -6.86
CA SER A 70 -3.41 -5.36 -6.24
C SER A 70 -2.52 -6.09 -7.24
N ASP A 71 -2.72 -5.90 -8.52
CA ASP A 71 -2.12 -6.67 -9.60
C ASP A 71 -0.70 -6.27 -9.95
N MET A 72 -0.06 -7.13 -10.76
CA MET A 72 1.29 -6.89 -11.29
C MET A 72 1.39 -5.64 -12.17
N THR A 73 0.25 -5.09 -12.62
CA THR A 73 0.20 -3.82 -13.34
C THR A 73 0.60 -2.63 -12.47
N HIS A 74 0.50 -2.77 -11.15
CA HIS A 74 0.78 -1.73 -10.17
C HIS A 74 1.84 -2.18 -9.16
N MET A 75 2.97 -2.65 -9.69
CA MET A 75 4.14 -2.89 -8.85
C MET A 75 4.55 -1.61 -8.16
N HIS A 76 4.90 -1.69 -6.89
CA HIS A 76 5.21 -0.52 -6.09
C HIS A 76 6.22 -0.82 -4.99
N HIS A 77 6.76 0.23 -4.40
CA HIS A 77 7.59 0.13 -3.21
C HIS A 77 7.47 1.39 -2.36
N GLY A 78 7.76 1.25 -1.07
CA GLY A 78 7.90 2.40 -0.20
C GLY A 78 9.23 3.10 -0.43
N VAL A 79 9.19 4.41 -0.60
CA VAL A 79 10.42 5.21 -0.68
C VAL A 79 10.91 5.45 0.73
N VAL A 80 12.18 5.12 0.98
CA VAL A 80 12.80 5.27 2.29
C VAL A 80 13.18 6.73 2.51
N SER A 81 12.71 7.33 3.60
CA SER A 81 13.14 8.66 4.02
C SER A 81 14.36 8.55 4.94
N SER A 82 15.42 9.27 4.61
CA SER A 82 16.62 9.34 5.45
C SER A 82 16.50 10.36 6.59
N THR A 83 15.46 11.20 6.57
CA THR A 83 15.33 12.36 7.46
C THR A 83 14.15 12.29 8.43
N HIS A 84 13.10 11.51 8.10
CA HIS A 84 11.86 11.49 8.87
C HIS A 84 11.36 10.06 9.08
N GLU A 85 10.68 9.84 10.19
CA GLU A 85 9.89 8.63 10.40
C GLU A 85 8.66 8.63 9.51
N LYS A 86 8.06 7.45 9.33
CA LYS A 86 6.88 7.26 8.49
C LYS A 86 5.94 6.30 9.17
N MET A 87 4.65 6.64 9.17
CA MET A 87 3.61 5.75 9.65
C MET A 87 2.47 5.69 8.64
N ILE A 88 2.03 4.49 8.35
CA ILE A 88 0.92 4.23 7.43
C ILE A 88 -0.09 3.28 8.07
N PHE A 89 -1.34 3.39 7.63
CA PHE A 89 -2.39 2.44 7.91
C PHE A 89 -2.86 1.86 6.58
N THR A 90 -2.72 0.55 6.39
CA THR A 90 -2.96 -0.08 5.09
C THR A 90 -3.76 -1.37 5.23
N GLY A 91 -4.50 -1.68 4.18
CA GLY A 91 -5.30 -2.88 4.08
C GLY A 91 -5.71 -3.15 2.64
N TRP A 92 -6.67 -4.05 2.47
CA TRP A 92 -7.08 -4.54 1.16
C TRP A 92 -8.59 -4.55 1.02
N ILE A 93 -9.05 -4.49 -0.22
CA ILE A 93 -10.43 -4.74 -0.60
C ILE A 93 -10.41 -6.02 -1.42
N ASP A 94 -11.21 -7.01 -0.99
CA ASP A 94 -11.18 -8.35 -1.53
C ASP A 94 -12.37 -8.64 -2.42
N PHE A 95 -12.17 -9.51 -3.41
CA PHE A 95 -13.29 -10.20 -4.04
C PHE A 95 -13.95 -11.13 -3.04
N VAL A 96 -15.27 -11.15 -3.05
CA VAL A 96 -16.06 -12.08 -2.24
C VAL A 96 -17.07 -12.77 -3.13
N ASN A 97 -17.43 -13.99 -2.76
CA ASN A 97 -18.49 -14.69 -3.45
C ASN A 97 -19.83 -14.00 -3.21
N PRO A 98 -20.71 -13.90 -4.22
CA PRO A 98 -22.04 -13.37 -3.99
C PRO A 98 -22.80 -14.25 -2.99
N PRO A 99 -23.72 -13.68 -2.20
CA PRO A 99 -24.51 -14.47 -1.26
C PRO A 99 -25.34 -15.51 -2.01
N LYS A 100 -25.48 -16.68 -1.42
CA LYS A 100 -26.37 -17.71 -1.95
C LYS A 100 -27.82 -17.30 -1.73
N GLU A 101 -28.60 -17.46 -2.76
CA GLU A 101 -30.05 -17.24 -2.69
C GLU A 101 -30.76 -18.48 -2.14
#